data_3ee9b3c9df8ecf01e1f715c88f230c2d
#
_entry.id   3ee9b3c9df8ecf01e1f715c88f230c2d
#
_cell.length_a   1.000
_cell.length_b   1.000
_cell.length_c   1.000
_cell.angle_alpha   90.00
_cell.angle_beta   90.00
_cell.angle_gamma   90.00
#
_symmetry.space_group_name_H-M   'P 1'
#
loop_
_entity.id
_entity.type
_entity.pdbx_description
1 polymer ?
#
loop_
_entity_poly.entity_id
_entity_poly.type
_entity_poly.pdbx_seq_one_letter_code
_entity_poly.pdbx_strand_id
1 'polypeptide(L)'
;MTKIVLHLKASDLQNGFRGRHLEFYRILNDLMAAHGIQVESRQRDGDIRIGTRECPDDRFDDGNLHIIDDRSLRAPNVLNAGAAYFWRFWQLDPQGVKAFSSTGTAPYDPAEMPLRRAQSFFDNMLKRYVQSRKSKYAQPDAPQRFPKGAISVFYQGDYPVTSGATSTTDIEMLKAVQAGAGDRPILVKPHPLASRIPDIAETLSLAETDSRITVTDANVHDILSACCATVSINSTVALEGFLHRKPAILFGRSDFHHLAGQVHDPQEFATVFGRELERDEGYEQFLAWYFLKKCLPLNSARLEQRIWQIFSDAGFPQSRFM
;
A
#
# COMPACT_ATOMS: atom_id res chain seq x y z
N MET A 1 19.48 1.70 30.15
CA MET A 1 19.76 2.20 28.79
C MET A 1 18.58 1.83 27.90
N THR A 2 17.98 2.78 27.24
CA THR A 2 16.84 2.57 26.36
C THR A 2 17.25 1.71 25.15
N LYS A 3 16.40 0.77 24.75
CA LYS A 3 16.61 -0.14 23.61
C LYS A 3 15.59 0.11 22.52
N ILE A 4 15.88 -0.40 21.33
CA ILE A 4 14.89 -0.58 20.27
C ILE A 4 14.48 -2.04 20.25
N VAL A 5 13.17 -2.31 20.33
CA VAL A 5 12.61 -3.67 20.34
C VAL A 5 11.78 -3.89 19.08
N LEU A 6 12.23 -4.79 18.22
CA LEU A 6 11.53 -5.19 16.98
C LEU A 6 10.59 -6.36 17.27
N HIS A 7 9.31 -6.21 16.91
CA HIS A 7 8.30 -7.24 17.04
C HIS A 7 7.98 -7.83 15.67
N LEU A 8 8.53 -9.00 15.37
CA LEU A 8 8.47 -9.65 14.07
C LEU A 8 7.61 -10.93 14.11
N LYS A 9 7.29 -11.47 12.93
CA LYS A 9 6.69 -12.82 12.86
C LYS A 9 7.71 -13.87 13.29
N ALA A 10 7.23 -14.97 13.87
CA ALA A 10 8.09 -16.09 14.29
C ALA A 10 8.95 -16.62 13.13
N SER A 11 8.37 -16.77 11.94
CA SER A 11 9.08 -17.23 10.74
C SER A 11 10.22 -16.28 10.30
N ASP A 12 10.07 -14.98 10.52
CA ASP A 12 11.05 -13.98 10.14
C ASP A 12 12.25 -13.96 11.08
N LEU A 13 12.01 -14.22 12.38
CA LEU A 13 13.08 -14.38 13.37
C LEU A 13 13.96 -15.61 13.07
N GLN A 14 13.35 -16.71 12.65
CA GLN A 14 14.06 -17.94 12.30
C GLN A 14 14.94 -17.75 11.04
N ASN A 15 14.56 -16.86 10.13
CA ASN A 15 15.26 -16.62 8.87
C ASN A 15 16.37 -15.54 8.93
N GLY A 16 16.64 -14.96 10.10
CA GLY A 16 17.77 -14.03 10.32
C GLY A 16 17.74 -12.81 9.43
N PHE A 17 16.60 -12.10 9.33
CA PHE A 17 16.41 -10.91 8.50
C PHE A 17 16.63 -11.12 6.99
N ARG A 18 16.52 -12.35 6.51
CA ARG A 18 16.61 -12.65 5.09
C ARG A 18 15.28 -12.34 4.38
N GLY A 19 15.38 -11.69 3.23
CA GLY A 19 14.22 -11.34 2.42
C GLY A 19 13.98 -9.84 2.28
N ARG A 20 13.37 -9.44 1.17
CA ARG A 20 13.10 -8.03 0.86
C ARG A 20 12.13 -7.36 1.84
N HIS A 21 11.23 -8.14 2.41
CA HIS A 21 10.25 -7.67 3.40
C HIS A 21 10.87 -7.41 4.79
N LEU A 22 12.17 -7.69 4.97
CA LEU A 22 12.93 -7.43 6.19
C LEU A 22 14.10 -6.44 5.96
N GLU A 23 14.26 -5.92 4.75
CA GLU A 23 15.39 -5.07 4.35
C GLU A 23 15.53 -3.84 5.26
N PHE A 24 14.44 -3.21 5.63
CA PHE A 24 14.44 -2.07 6.54
C PHE A 24 15.01 -2.42 7.91
N TYR A 25 14.60 -3.55 8.49
CA TYR A 25 15.05 -3.96 9.83
C TYR A 25 16.53 -4.28 9.86
N ARG A 26 17.06 -4.86 8.78
CA ARG A 26 18.49 -5.09 8.64
C ARG A 26 19.27 -3.77 8.57
N ILE A 27 18.82 -2.83 7.75
CA ILE A 27 19.43 -1.49 7.66
C ILE A 27 19.35 -0.76 9.01
N LEU A 28 18.20 -0.82 9.66
CA LEU A 28 18.02 -0.20 10.98
C LEU A 28 18.98 -0.79 12.01
N ASN A 29 19.10 -2.13 12.06
CA ASN A 29 20.04 -2.80 12.96
C ASN A 29 21.49 -2.34 12.71
N ASP A 30 21.93 -2.29 11.45
CA ASP A 30 23.27 -1.86 11.08
C ASP A 30 23.54 -0.39 11.46
N LEU A 31 22.57 0.51 11.22
CA LEU A 31 22.64 1.91 11.63
C LEU A 31 22.74 2.07 13.14
N MET A 32 21.91 1.39 13.89
CA MET A 32 21.89 1.49 15.35
C MET A 32 23.16 0.89 15.97
N ALA A 33 23.67 -0.22 15.43
CA ALA A 33 24.93 -0.81 15.85
C ALA A 33 26.12 0.16 15.66
N ALA A 34 26.13 0.93 14.56
CA ALA A 34 27.17 1.97 14.34
C ALA A 34 27.16 3.07 15.42
N HIS A 35 26.04 3.28 16.10
CA HIS A 35 25.92 4.21 17.25
C HIS A 35 26.03 3.52 18.61
N GLY A 36 26.35 2.21 18.67
CA GLY A 36 26.39 1.44 19.91
C GLY A 36 25.04 1.21 20.58
N ILE A 37 23.94 1.38 19.83
CA ILE A 37 22.58 1.23 20.35
C ILE A 37 22.11 -0.20 20.17
N GLN A 38 21.57 -0.79 21.23
CA GLN A 38 21.08 -2.16 21.23
C GLN A 38 19.72 -2.25 20.51
N VAL A 39 19.64 -3.13 19.52
CA VAL A 39 18.38 -3.55 18.88
C VAL A 39 18.09 -4.99 19.29
N GLU A 40 16.97 -5.19 19.95
CA GLU A 40 16.45 -6.51 20.34
C GLU A 40 15.35 -6.93 19.39
N SER A 41 15.31 -8.19 18.98
CA SER A 41 14.25 -8.74 18.16
C SER A 41 13.51 -9.82 18.89
N ARG A 42 12.17 -9.74 18.93
CA ARG A 42 11.32 -10.75 19.56
C ARG A 42 10.11 -11.07 18.71
N GLN A 43 9.48 -12.19 19.01
CA GLN A 43 8.23 -12.54 18.36
C GLN A 43 7.14 -11.54 18.77
N ARG A 44 6.36 -11.10 17.78
CA ARG A 44 5.18 -10.28 18.00
C ARG A 44 4.13 -11.07 18.78
N ASP A 45 3.52 -10.43 19.78
CA ASP A 45 2.49 -11.03 20.62
C ASP A 45 1.28 -11.46 19.78
N GLY A 46 0.69 -12.60 20.16
CA GLY A 46 -0.37 -13.24 19.38
C GLY A 46 -1.71 -12.49 19.35
N ASP A 47 -1.93 -11.58 20.30
CA ASP A 47 -3.09 -10.70 20.39
C ASP A 47 -2.97 -9.47 19.47
N ILE A 48 -1.76 -9.12 19.01
CA ILE A 48 -1.54 -8.07 18.01
C ILE A 48 -1.85 -8.61 16.61
N ARG A 49 -3.13 -8.74 16.32
CA ARG A 49 -3.65 -9.29 15.05
C ARG A 49 -3.79 -8.21 13.98
N ILE A 50 -4.10 -8.65 12.76
CA ILE A 50 -4.64 -7.76 11.71
C ILE A 50 -5.95 -7.19 12.26
N GLY A 51 -6.11 -5.86 12.20
CA GLY A 51 -7.29 -5.20 12.75
C GLY A 51 -7.14 -4.68 14.18
N THR A 52 -6.17 -5.16 14.98
CA THR A 52 -5.87 -4.58 16.29
C THR A 52 -5.32 -3.17 16.12
N ARG A 53 -5.92 -2.19 16.84
CA ARG A 53 -5.57 -0.77 16.76
C ARG A 53 -5.00 -0.20 18.04
N GLU A 54 -5.38 -0.76 19.17
CA GLU A 54 -5.01 -0.25 20.49
C GLU A 54 -4.54 -1.39 21.36
N CYS A 55 -3.62 -1.08 22.28
CA CYS A 55 -3.17 -1.99 23.30
C CYS A 55 -3.97 -1.69 24.57
N PRO A 56 -4.63 -2.69 25.18
CA PRO A 56 -5.45 -2.47 26.36
C PRO A 56 -4.64 -2.35 27.66
N ASP A 57 -3.34 -2.62 27.60
CA ASP A 57 -2.42 -2.61 28.73
C ASP A 57 -1.15 -1.81 28.43
N ASP A 58 -0.31 -1.62 29.41
CA ASP A 58 0.90 -0.76 29.40
C ASP A 58 2.17 -1.54 29.04
N ARG A 59 2.03 -2.72 28.40
CA ARG A 59 3.18 -3.60 28.06
C ARG A 59 4.30 -2.94 27.26
N PHE A 60 4.01 -1.81 26.60
CA PHE A 60 4.98 -1.02 25.85
C PHE A 60 5.49 0.21 26.62
N ASP A 61 5.00 0.45 27.85
CA ASP A 61 5.47 1.56 28.68
C ASP A 61 6.63 1.12 29.59
N ASP A 62 7.62 0.48 28.98
CA ASP A 62 8.82 -0.05 29.66
C ASP A 62 10.07 0.85 29.44
N GLY A 63 9.87 2.04 28.85
CA GLY A 63 10.94 2.99 28.55
C GLY A 63 11.74 2.70 27.27
N ASN A 64 11.43 1.62 26.54
CA ASN A 64 12.03 1.25 25.27
C ASN A 64 11.20 1.77 24.07
N LEU A 65 11.82 1.86 22.91
CA LEU A 65 11.12 2.10 21.66
C LEU A 65 10.75 0.76 21.01
N HIS A 66 9.46 0.54 20.80
CA HIS A 66 8.94 -0.66 20.17
C HIS A 66 8.57 -0.41 18.70
N ILE A 67 9.01 -1.29 17.81
CA ILE A 67 8.66 -1.24 16.38
C ILE A 67 7.90 -2.52 16.00
N ILE A 68 6.63 -2.36 15.63
CA ILE A 68 5.74 -3.49 15.30
C ILE A 68 5.70 -3.69 13.78
N ASP A 69 6.08 -4.89 13.32
CA ASP A 69 6.06 -5.23 11.90
C ASP A 69 4.66 -5.40 11.34
N ASP A 70 4.39 -4.70 10.23
CA ASP A 70 3.21 -4.83 9.38
C ASP A 70 1.88 -4.81 10.16
N ARG A 71 1.76 -3.88 11.13
CA ARG A 71 0.57 -3.66 11.96
C ARG A 71 0.24 -2.18 12.03
N SER A 72 -0.84 -1.87 12.74
CA SER A 72 -1.31 -0.50 12.94
C SER A 72 -1.77 -0.33 14.38
N LEU A 73 -0.86 -0.62 15.31
CA LEU A 73 -1.09 -0.53 16.73
C LEU A 73 -0.73 0.87 17.24
N ARG A 74 -1.65 1.49 17.95
CA ARG A 74 -1.45 2.77 18.64
C ARG A 74 -1.26 2.49 20.14
N ALA A 75 -0.08 2.74 20.63
CA ALA A 75 0.26 2.65 22.04
C ALA A 75 1.44 3.59 22.34
N PRO A 76 1.66 3.98 23.61
CA PRO A 76 2.87 4.69 24.01
C PRO A 76 4.12 3.93 23.57
N ASN A 77 5.16 4.66 23.19
CA ASN A 77 6.47 4.11 22.81
C ASN A 77 6.45 3.17 21.58
N VAL A 78 5.36 3.14 20.80
CA VAL A 78 5.19 2.25 19.66
C VAL A 78 5.25 3.02 18.33
N LEU A 79 6.07 2.52 17.43
CA LEU A 79 6.02 2.80 16.00
C LEU A 79 5.64 1.52 15.23
N ASN A 80 4.96 1.67 14.12
CA ASN A 80 4.65 0.58 13.20
C ASN A 80 5.54 0.71 11.97
N ALA A 81 6.09 -0.39 11.47
CA ALA A 81 6.91 -0.39 10.28
C ALA A 81 6.41 -1.39 9.25
N GLY A 82 6.53 -1.06 7.97
CA GLY A 82 6.13 -1.94 6.90
C GLY A 82 6.50 -1.42 5.53
N ALA A 83 6.62 -2.31 4.56
CA ALA A 83 6.87 -1.91 3.17
C ALA A 83 5.70 -1.10 2.61
N ALA A 84 6.00 0.09 2.09
CA ALA A 84 5.04 1.00 1.50
C ALA A 84 4.84 0.66 0.02
N TYR A 85 4.08 -0.39 -0.25
CA TYR A 85 3.64 -0.84 -1.58
C TYR A 85 4.77 -1.32 -2.51
N PHE A 86 5.81 -0.52 -2.76
CA PHE A 86 7.00 -0.90 -3.52
C PHE A 86 8.18 -1.19 -2.60
N TRP A 87 8.94 -2.25 -2.84
CA TRP A 87 9.95 -2.80 -1.95
C TRP A 87 11.06 -1.84 -1.47
N ARG A 88 11.30 -0.73 -2.14
CA ARG A 88 12.32 0.24 -1.73
C ARG A 88 11.81 1.35 -0.83
N PHE A 89 10.53 1.35 -0.53
CA PHE A 89 9.89 2.37 0.29
C PHE A 89 9.26 1.74 1.51
N TRP A 90 9.44 2.37 2.65
CA TRP A 90 8.94 1.89 3.92
C TRP A 90 8.17 2.96 4.64
N GLN A 91 7.26 2.54 5.47
CA GLN A 91 6.61 3.36 6.46
C GLN A 91 7.20 3.03 7.82
N LEU A 92 7.38 4.07 8.62
CA LEU A 92 7.69 4.01 10.04
C LEU A 92 6.83 5.08 10.68
N ASP A 93 5.77 4.68 11.38
CA ASP A 93 4.63 5.56 11.63
C ASP A 93 3.97 5.25 12.99
N PRO A 94 3.59 6.26 13.79
CA PRO A 94 3.01 6.04 15.11
C PRO A 94 1.57 5.54 15.06
N GLN A 95 0.83 5.72 13.96
CA GLN A 95 -0.56 5.30 13.85
C GLN A 95 -0.72 3.92 13.20
N GLY A 96 0.18 3.58 12.28
CA GLY A 96 0.11 2.33 11.55
C GLY A 96 0.80 2.34 10.21
N VAL A 97 0.56 1.30 9.41
CA VAL A 97 1.08 1.20 8.06
C VAL A 97 -0.04 1.10 7.04
N LYS A 98 0.27 1.40 5.76
CA LYS A 98 -0.67 1.31 4.63
C LYS A 98 -1.93 2.14 4.90
N ALA A 99 -3.12 1.54 4.77
CA ALA A 99 -4.40 2.23 4.97
C ALA A 99 -4.55 2.99 6.30
N PHE A 100 -3.72 2.69 7.27
CA PHE A 100 -3.80 3.24 8.63
C PHE A 100 -2.60 4.10 9.03
N SER A 101 -1.68 4.38 8.09
CA SER A 101 -0.58 5.31 8.37
C SER A 101 -1.11 6.74 8.55
N SER A 102 -0.36 7.57 9.26
CA SER A 102 -0.67 8.99 9.45
C SER A 102 -0.69 9.77 8.14
N THR A 103 -0.09 9.22 7.08
CA THR A 103 -0.13 9.81 5.74
C THR A 103 -1.57 9.99 5.24
N GLY A 104 -2.48 9.05 5.57
CA GLY A 104 -3.88 9.14 5.15
C GLY A 104 -4.65 10.33 5.72
N THR A 105 -4.16 10.97 6.79
CA THR A 105 -4.75 12.18 7.36
C THR A 105 -3.91 13.44 7.11
N ALA A 106 -2.72 13.27 6.52
CA ALA A 106 -1.85 14.39 6.19
C ALA A 106 -2.41 15.17 4.98
N PRO A 107 -2.37 16.48 5.00
CA PRO A 107 -2.75 17.26 3.82
C PRO A 107 -1.78 16.99 2.67
N TYR A 108 -2.31 16.95 1.45
CA TYR A 108 -1.53 16.89 0.24
C TYR A 108 -1.55 18.25 -0.46
N ASP A 109 -0.37 18.82 -0.66
CA ASP A 109 -0.18 20.02 -1.49
C ASP A 109 0.81 19.70 -2.61
N PRO A 110 0.39 19.75 -3.89
CA PRO A 110 1.28 19.54 -5.04
C PRO A 110 2.50 20.49 -5.04
N ALA A 111 2.35 21.72 -4.51
CA ALA A 111 3.43 22.71 -4.44
C ALA A 111 4.62 22.26 -3.57
N GLU A 112 4.40 21.34 -2.66
CA GLU A 112 5.47 20.74 -1.86
C GLU A 112 6.46 19.90 -2.68
N MET A 113 6.10 19.52 -3.92
CA MET A 113 6.93 18.72 -4.81
C MET A 113 7.25 19.49 -6.09
N PRO A 114 8.46 20.08 -6.21
CA PRO A 114 8.88 20.74 -7.44
C PRO A 114 8.73 19.82 -8.65
N LEU A 115 8.05 20.29 -9.70
CA LEU A 115 7.67 19.48 -10.87
C LEU A 115 8.85 18.74 -11.50
N ARG A 116 10.01 19.39 -11.61
CA ARG A 116 11.23 18.77 -12.16
C ARG A 116 11.67 17.55 -11.35
N ARG A 117 11.59 17.61 -10.01
CA ARG A 117 11.93 16.49 -9.14
C ARG A 117 10.89 15.39 -9.23
N ALA A 118 9.62 15.77 -9.26
CA ALA A 118 8.50 14.84 -9.40
C ALA A 118 8.59 14.08 -10.73
N GLN A 119 8.84 14.77 -11.84
CA GLN A 119 9.02 14.16 -13.15
C GLN A 119 10.19 13.18 -13.18
N SER A 120 11.36 13.57 -12.67
CA SER A 120 12.52 12.67 -12.60
C SER A 120 12.23 11.41 -11.78
N PHE A 121 11.50 11.53 -10.67
CA PHE A 121 11.07 10.38 -9.88
C PHE A 121 10.11 9.49 -10.66
N PHE A 122 9.10 10.08 -11.28
CA PHE A 122 8.10 9.38 -12.08
C PHE A 122 8.74 8.60 -13.23
N ASP A 123 9.65 9.21 -13.99
CA ASP A 123 10.37 8.57 -15.09
C ASP A 123 11.20 7.36 -14.63
N ASN A 124 11.82 7.47 -13.45
CA ASN A 124 12.54 6.34 -12.85
C ASN A 124 11.60 5.19 -12.47
N MET A 125 10.41 5.52 -11.94
CA MET A 125 9.39 4.53 -11.60
C MET A 125 8.82 3.87 -12.87
N LEU A 126 8.57 4.65 -13.94
CA LEU A 126 8.16 4.14 -15.25
C LEU A 126 9.17 3.11 -15.79
N LYS A 127 10.46 3.45 -15.82
CA LYS A 127 11.51 2.52 -16.28
C LYS A 127 11.51 1.24 -15.44
N ARG A 128 11.39 1.40 -14.13
CA ARG A 128 11.56 0.30 -13.19
C ARG A 128 10.38 -0.67 -13.19
N TYR A 129 9.16 -0.20 -13.33
CA TYR A 129 7.96 -1.01 -13.20
C TYR A 129 7.24 -1.20 -14.54
N VAL A 130 6.88 -0.12 -15.22
CA VAL A 130 6.08 -0.19 -16.44
C VAL A 130 6.89 -0.78 -17.62
N GLN A 131 8.03 -0.16 -17.95
CA GLN A 131 8.83 -0.62 -19.10
C GLN A 131 9.45 -2.02 -18.88
N SER A 132 9.77 -2.35 -17.64
CA SER A 132 10.25 -3.69 -17.29
C SER A 132 9.14 -4.71 -17.03
N ARG A 133 7.86 -4.30 -17.11
CA ARG A 133 6.66 -5.12 -16.85
C ARG A 133 6.69 -5.83 -15.50
N LYS A 134 7.29 -5.20 -14.47
CA LYS A 134 7.45 -5.75 -13.12
C LYS A 134 6.45 -5.10 -12.16
N SER A 135 5.94 -5.88 -11.23
CA SER A 135 5.09 -5.46 -10.12
C SER A 135 5.63 -6.02 -8.81
N LYS A 136 4.90 -5.81 -7.72
CA LYS A 136 5.23 -6.37 -6.40
C LYS A 136 5.26 -7.91 -6.42
N TYR A 137 4.34 -8.52 -7.15
CA TYR A 137 4.26 -9.97 -7.34
C TYR A 137 4.76 -10.37 -8.72
N ALA A 138 5.15 -11.64 -8.87
CA ALA A 138 5.47 -12.20 -10.17
C ALA A 138 4.31 -12.03 -11.15
N GLN A 139 4.61 -11.69 -12.37
CA GLN A 139 3.64 -11.45 -13.44
C GLN A 139 3.93 -12.40 -14.61
N PRO A 140 2.90 -12.81 -15.38
CA PRO A 140 3.10 -13.53 -16.64
C PRO A 140 3.94 -12.71 -17.62
N ASP A 141 4.85 -13.38 -18.33
CA ASP A 141 5.73 -12.73 -19.32
C ASP A 141 5.02 -12.52 -20.65
N ALA A 142 4.11 -13.43 -21.03
CA ALA A 142 3.39 -13.37 -22.32
C ALA A 142 2.51 -12.11 -22.40
N PRO A 143 2.69 -11.26 -23.43
CA PRO A 143 1.87 -10.08 -23.61
C PRO A 143 0.43 -10.46 -23.98
N GLN A 144 -0.53 -9.76 -23.39
CA GLN A 144 -1.94 -9.87 -23.74
C GLN A 144 -2.50 -8.50 -24.15
N ARG A 145 -3.45 -8.51 -25.07
CA ARG A 145 -4.14 -7.31 -25.55
C ARG A 145 -5.60 -7.31 -25.08
N PHE A 146 -6.06 -6.17 -24.62
CA PHE A 146 -7.40 -5.96 -24.12
C PHE A 146 -8.10 -4.83 -24.87
N PRO A 147 -9.45 -4.78 -24.86
CA PRO A 147 -10.21 -3.66 -25.38
C PRO A 147 -9.80 -2.35 -24.67
N LYS A 148 -9.58 -1.30 -25.45
CA LYS A 148 -9.27 0.03 -24.90
C LYS A 148 -10.50 0.63 -24.19
N GLY A 149 -10.25 1.38 -23.13
CA GLY A 149 -11.30 2.04 -22.37
C GLY A 149 -12.03 1.12 -21.39
N ALA A 150 -11.52 -0.09 -21.15
CA ALA A 150 -12.03 -1.00 -20.12
C ALA A 150 -11.89 -0.41 -18.72
N ILE A 151 -12.77 -0.81 -17.81
CA ILE A 151 -12.59 -0.61 -16.37
C ILE A 151 -11.85 -1.81 -15.82
N SER A 152 -10.72 -1.60 -15.13
CA SER A 152 -9.98 -2.71 -14.52
C SER A 152 -10.30 -2.84 -13.03
N VAL A 153 -10.73 -4.02 -12.61
CA VAL A 153 -11.11 -4.35 -11.25
C VAL A 153 -10.10 -5.33 -10.66
N PHE A 154 -9.52 -4.98 -9.52
CA PHE A 154 -8.47 -5.77 -8.87
C PHE A 154 -8.93 -6.25 -7.50
N TYR A 155 -9.03 -7.56 -7.32
CA TYR A 155 -9.43 -8.19 -6.08
C TYR A 155 -8.30 -8.24 -5.05
N GLN A 156 -8.66 -8.31 -3.77
CA GLN A 156 -7.73 -8.35 -2.65
C GLN A 156 -8.07 -9.43 -1.61
N GLY A 157 -9.18 -10.13 -1.77
CA GLY A 157 -9.70 -11.08 -0.79
C GLY A 157 -10.13 -10.42 0.52
N ASP A 158 -10.05 -11.16 1.61
CA ASP A 158 -10.62 -10.74 2.90
C ASP A 158 -9.75 -9.73 3.69
N TYR A 159 -8.50 -9.49 3.28
CA TYR A 159 -7.58 -8.65 4.05
C TYR A 159 -8.13 -7.24 4.33
N PRO A 160 -8.70 -6.50 3.36
CA PRO A 160 -9.22 -5.16 3.61
C PRO A 160 -10.37 -5.14 4.64
N VAL A 161 -11.26 -6.13 4.60
CA VAL A 161 -12.36 -6.29 5.56
C VAL A 161 -11.81 -6.68 6.93
N THR A 162 -10.95 -7.70 7.00
CA THR A 162 -10.33 -8.16 8.25
C THR A 162 -9.51 -7.07 8.93
N SER A 163 -8.87 -6.21 8.13
CA SER A 163 -8.11 -5.07 8.65
C SER A 163 -8.98 -3.90 9.09
N GLY A 164 -10.29 -3.91 8.82
CA GLY A 164 -11.20 -2.81 9.11
C GLY A 164 -11.02 -1.61 8.17
N ALA A 165 -10.44 -1.82 6.98
CA ALA A 165 -10.28 -0.75 5.99
C ALA A 165 -11.56 -0.50 5.19
N THR A 166 -12.48 -1.45 5.16
CA THR A 166 -13.77 -1.40 4.46
C THR A 166 -14.74 -2.43 5.04
N SER A 167 -16.03 -2.27 4.75
CA SER A 167 -17.04 -3.33 4.88
C SER A 167 -17.40 -3.97 3.51
N THR A 168 -16.94 -3.38 2.40
CA THR A 168 -17.25 -3.82 1.04
C THR A 168 -16.36 -4.99 0.63
N THR A 169 -16.97 -6.05 0.11
CA THR A 169 -16.27 -7.22 -0.45
C THR A 169 -15.86 -7.01 -1.91
N ASP A 170 -14.96 -7.86 -2.42
CA ASP A 170 -14.56 -7.85 -3.84
C ASP A 170 -15.78 -8.03 -4.78
N ILE A 171 -16.75 -8.86 -4.40
CA ILE A 171 -17.96 -9.10 -5.20
C ILE A 171 -18.93 -7.92 -5.17
N GLU A 172 -19.14 -7.30 -4.01
CA GLU A 172 -19.97 -6.09 -3.91
C GLU A 172 -19.38 -4.94 -4.73
N MET A 173 -18.07 -4.79 -4.70
CA MET A 173 -17.34 -3.84 -5.55
C MET A 173 -17.54 -4.15 -7.04
N LEU A 174 -17.40 -5.42 -7.47
CA LEU A 174 -17.64 -5.80 -8.87
C LEU A 174 -19.08 -5.52 -9.30
N LYS A 175 -20.07 -5.84 -8.49
CA LYS A 175 -21.49 -5.56 -8.79
C LYS A 175 -21.76 -4.05 -8.93
N ALA A 176 -21.13 -3.22 -8.11
CA ALA A 176 -21.23 -1.77 -8.24
C ALA A 176 -20.61 -1.28 -9.56
N VAL A 177 -19.45 -1.82 -9.94
CA VAL A 177 -18.81 -1.52 -11.22
C VAL A 177 -19.70 -1.97 -12.39
N GLN A 178 -20.23 -3.19 -12.33
CA GLN A 178 -21.14 -3.74 -13.35
C GLN A 178 -22.36 -2.84 -13.59
N ALA A 179 -22.95 -2.35 -12.52
CA ALA A 179 -24.12 -1.46 -12.58
C ALA A 179 -23.76 -0.06 -13.13
N GLY A 180 -22.57 0.46 -12.85
CA GLY A 180 -22.16 1.83 -13.22
C GLY A 180 -21.22 1.95 -14.42
N ALA A 181 -20.82 0.83 -15.05
CA ALA A 181 -19.83 0.84 -16.15
C ALA A 181 -20.39 1.33 -17.49
N GLY A 182 -21.71 1.43 -17.66
CA GLY A 182 -22.31 1.61 -18.98
C GLY A 182 -21.94 0.44 -19.91
N ASP A 183 -21.62 0.72 -21.14
CA ASP A 183 -21.24 -0.31 -22.14
C ASP A 183 -19.74 -0.66 -22.11
N ARG A 184 -18.98 -0.21 -21.12
CA ARG A 184 -17.52 -0.41 -21.07
C ARG A 184 -17.18 -1.86 -20.72
N PRO A 185 -16.14 -2.43 -21.35
CA PRO A 185 -15.59 -3.71 -20.91
C PRO A 185 -15.08 -3.61 -19.46
N ILE A 186 -15.21 -4.70 -18.72
CA ILE A 186 -14.77 -4.84 -17.32
C ILE A 186 -13.73 -5.95 -17.25
N LEU A 187 -12.50 -5.62 -16.93
CA LEU A 187 -11.41 -6.58 -16.77
C LEU A 187 -11.23 -6.89 -15.28
N VAL A 188 -11.53 -8.09 -14.87
CA VAL A 188 -11.39 -8.53 -13.47
C VAL A 188 -10.13 -9.35 -13.32
N LYS A 189 -9.21 -8.88 -12.46
CA LYS A 189 -8.01 -9.63 -12.08
C LYS A 189 -8.09 -10.06 -10.63
N PRO A 190 -8.34 -11.35 -10.35
CA PRO A 190 -8.23 -11.92 -9.00
C PRO A 190 -6.81 -11.78 -8.45
N HIS A 191 -6.68 -11.62 -7.14
CA HIS A 191 -5.38 -11.61 -6.50
C HIS A 191 -4.79 -13.03 -6.45
N PRO A 192 -3.55 -13.26 -6.93
CA PRO A 192 -3.01 -14.61 -7.13
C PRO A 192 -2.89 -15.45 -5.86
N LEU A 193 -2.85 -14.79 -4.68
CA LEU A 193 -2.62 -15.45 -3.39
C LEU A 193 -3.75 -15.22 -2.37
N ALA A 194 -4.68 -14.30 -2.62
CA ALA A 194 -5.62 -13.85 -1.60
C ALA A 194 -7.10 -13.92 -2.00
N SER A 195 -7.41 -13.96 -3.30
CA SER A 195 -8.81 -14.10 -3.75
C SER A 195 -9.37 -15.44 -3.34
N ARG A 196 -10.60 -15.42 -2.82
CA ARG A 196 -11.30 -16.64 -2.39
C ARG A 196 -11.88 -17.38 -3.59
N ILE A 197 -11.86 -18.71 -3.53
CA ILE A 197 -12.45 -19.55 -4.59
C ILE A 197 -13.94 -19.23 -4.83
N PRO A 198 -14.80 -19.04 -3.80
CA PRO A 198 -16.18 -18.65 -4.02
C PRO A 198 -16.33 -17.32 -4.77
N ASP A 199 -15.52 -16.32 -4.50
CA ASP A 199 -15.57 -15.01 -5.18
C ASP A 199 -15.18 -15.15 -6.67
N ILE A 200 -14.18 -16.01 -6.95
CA ILE A 200 -13.80 -16.31 -8.33
C ILE A 200 -14.94 -17.03 -9.06
N ALA A 201 -15.57 -18.02 -8.43
CA ALA A 201 -16.68 -18.76 -9.02
C ALA A 201 -17.87 -17.84 -9.30
N GLU A 202 -18.25 -16.97 -8.37
CA GLU A 202 -19.31 -15.98 -8.56
C GLU A 202 -18.97 -15.00 -9.69
N THR A 203 -17.71 -14.55 -9.77
CA THR A 203 -17.27 -13.68 -10.88
C THR A 203 -17.39 -14.36 -12.24
N LEU A 204 -17.03 -15.63 -12.34
CA LEU A 204 -17.19 -16.39 -13.58
C LEU A 204 -18.66 -16.56 -13.96
N SER A 205 -19.54 -16.84 -13.00
CA SER A 205 -20.98 -16.88 -13.23
C SER A 205 -21.56 -15.54 -13.69
N LEU A 206 -21.09 -14.43 -13.14
CA LEU A 206 -21.45 -13.10 -13.64
C LEU A 206 -20.97 -12.86 -15.08
N ALA A 207 -19.77 -13.34 -15.43
CA ALA A 207 -19.24 -13.23 -16.78
C ALA A 207 -20.02 -14.08 -17.83
N GLU A 208 -20.66 -15.17 -17.42
CA GLU A 208 -21.56 -15.96 -18.29
C GLU A 208 -22.82 -15.17 -18.69
N THR A 209 -23.28 -14.28 -17.84
CA THR A 209 -24.51 -13.49 -18.04
C THR A 209 -24.26 -12.07 -18.53
N ASP A 210 -23.03 -11.55 -18.38
CA ASP A 210 -22.63 -10.21 -18.80
C ASP A 210 -21.34 -10.25 -19.63
N SER A 211 -21.46 -10.18 -20.93
CA SER A 211 -20.35 -10.27 -21.89
C SER A 211 -19.32 -9.14 -21.78
N ARG A 212 -19.58 -8.08 -21.00
CA ARG A 212 -18.61 -7.03 -20.71
C ARG A 212 -17.53 -7.50 -19.74
N ILE A 213 -17.81 -8.51 -18.92
CA ILE A 213 -16.91 -9.01 -17.87
C ILE A 213 -15.93 -10.03 -18.47
N THR A 214 -14.64 -9.76 -18.32
CA THR A 214 -13.57 -10.70 -18.66
C THR A 214 -12.68 -10.93 -17.43
N VAL A 215 -12.58 -12.17 -16.99
CA VAL A 215 -11.67 -12.58 -15.92
C VAL A 215 -10.31 -12.91 -16.53
N THR A 216 -9.22 -12.38 -15.96
CA THR A 216 -7.89 -12.55 -16.50
C THR A 216 -6.82 -12.62 -15.41
N ASP A 217 -5.78 -13.40 -15.66
CA ASP A 217 -4.54 -13.45 -14.87
C ASP A 217 -3.38 -12.68 -15.53
N ALA A 218 -3.62 -12.00 -16.65
CA ALA A 218 -2.63 -11.30 -17.44
C ALA A 218 -1.72 -10.38 -16.61
N ASN A 219 -0.57 -10.03 -17.20
CA ASN A 219 0.33 -9.04 -16.60
C ASN A 219 -0.43 -7.73 -16.32
N VAL A 220 -0.27 -7.21 -15.10
CA VAL A 220 -0.97 -6.00 -14.66
C VAL A 220 -0.74 -4.82 -15.59
N HIS A 221 0.45 -4.69 -16.18
CA HIS A 221 0.77 -3.59 -17.09
C HIS A 221 0.04 -3.69 -18.45
N ASP A 222 -0.33 -4.89 -18.90
CA ASP A 222 -1.16 -5.06 -20.10
C ASP A 222 -2.59 -4.58 -19.82
N ILE A 223 -3.13 -4.94 -18.66
CA ILE A 223 -4.45 -4.50 -18.22
C ILE A 223 -4.47 -2.98 -18.06
N LEU A 224 -3.48 -2.40 -17.34
CA LEU A 224 -3.38 -0.96 -17.09
C LEU A 224 -3.18 -0.14 -18.37
N SER A 225 -2.50 -0.68 -19.38
CA SER A 225 -2.32 0.00 -20.66
C SER A 225 -3.62 0.14 -21.45
N ALA A 226 -4.56 -0.78 -21.25
CA ALA A 226 -5.85 -0.84 -21.94
C ALA A 226 -6.98 -0.12 -21.19
N CYS A 227 -6.91 -0.07 -19.86
CA CYS A 227 -8.00 0.47 -19.05
C CYS A 227 -8.11 2.01 -19.12
N CYS A 228 -9.30 2.52 -18.78
CA CYS A 228 -9.55 3.95 -18.55
C CYS A 228 -9.43 4.33 -17.07
N ALA A 229 -9.68 3.38 -16.17
CA ALA A 229 -9.56 3.58 -14.72
C ALA A 229 -9.23 2.26 -14.02
N THR A 230 -8.63 2.35 -12.83
CA THR A 230 -8.43 1.23 -11.91
C THR A 230 -9.46 1.27 -10.79
N VAL A 231 -10.02 0.13 -10.45
CA VAL A 231 -10.97 -0.04 -9.33
C VAL A 231 -10.45 -1.13 -8.41
N SER A 232 -10.43 -0.85 -7.12
CA SER A 232 -10.05 -1.82 -6.08
C SER A 232 -10.57 -1.39 -4.72
N ILE A 233 -10.48 -2.25 -3.72
CA ILE A 233 -10.76 -1.82 -2.35
C ILE A 233 -9.72 -0.75 -1.92
N ASN A 234 -8.45 -1.12 -1.87
CA ASN A 234 -7.34 -0.20 -1.57
C ASN A 234 -5.99 -0.76 -2.08
N SER A 235 -6.01 -1.38 -3.25
CA SER A 235 -4.85 -2.09 -3.80
C SER A 235 -3.72 -1.16 -4.22
N THR A 236 -2.49 -1.64 -4.05
CA THR A 236 -1.26 -1.05 -4.63
C THR A 236 -1.36 -0.81 -6.14
N VAL A 237 -2.20 -1.58 -6.84
CA VAL A 237 -2.38 -1.45 -8.29
C VAL A 237 -2.90 -0.07 -8.67
N ALA A 238 -3.59 0.64 -7.77
CA ALA A 238 -3.94 2.04 -7.98
C ALA A 238 -2.70 2.93 -8.21
N LEU A 239 -1.62 2.72 -7.43
CA LEU A 239 -0.36 3.45 -7.60
C LEU A 239 0.38 3.04 -8.90
N GLU A 240 0.26 1.78 -9.32
CA GLU A 240 0.73 1.34 -10.63
C GLU A 240 -0.12 1.96 -11.74
N GLY A 241 -1.44 2.10 -11.53
CA GLY A 241 -2.36 2.82 -12.40
C GLY A 241 -1.95 4.28 -12.59
N PHE A 242 -1.54 4.97 -11.53
CA PHE A 242 -1.01 6.34 -11.64
C PHE A 242 0.25 6.43 -12.52
N LEU A 243 1.10 5.41 -12.52
CA LEU A 243 2.23 5.34 -13.46
C LEU A 243 1.77 5.19 -14.93
N HIS A 244 0.60 4.64 -15.16
CA HIS A 244 -0.05 4.58 -16.48
C HIS A 244 -0.97 5.80 -16.75
N ARG A 245 -0.96 6.81 -15.87
CA ARG A 245 -1.85 7.98 -15.92
C ARG A 245 -3.32 7.56 -15.93
N LYS A 246 -3.67 6.56 -15.12
CA LYS A 246 -5.06 6.10 -14.97
C LYS A 246 -5.58 6.54 -13.61
N PRO A 247 -6.76 7.16 -13.55
CA PRO A 247 -7.42 7.46 -12.30
C PRO A 247 -7.73 6.18 -11.53
N ALA A 248 -7.74 6.29 -10.21
CA ALA A 248 -8.07 5.19 -9.32
C ALA A 248 -9.36 5.47 -8.57
N ILE A 249 -10.15 4.41 -8.36
CA ILE A 249 -11.37 4.43 -7.57
C ILE A 249 -11.23 3.37 -6.47
N LEU A 250 -11.44 3.79 -5.23
CA LEU A 250 -11.20 2.98 -4.04
C LEU A 250 -12.49 2.80 -3.25
N PHE A 251 -12.78 1.55 -2.87
CA PHE A 251 -13.93 1.17 -2.02
C PHE A 251 -13.56 0.98 -0.55
N GLY A 252 -12.35 1.35 -0.17
CA GLY A 252 -11.87 1.24 1.19
C GLY A 252 -10.87 2.33 1.55
N ARG A 253 -10.62 2.40 2.85
CA ARG A 253 -9.64 3.31 3.41
C ARG A 253 -8.24 3.03 2.83
N SER A 254 -7.55 4.10 2.46
CA SER A 254 -6.19 4.09 1.94
C SER A 254 -5.45 5.32 2.42
N ASP A 255 -4.13 5.25 2.53
CA ASP A 255 -3.27 6.39 2.82
C ASP A 255 -2.77 7.13 1.57
N PHE A 256 -3.21 6.68 0.40
CA PHE A 256 -2.93 7.32 -0.90
C PHE A 256 -4.20 7.81 -1.63
N HIS A 257 -5.30 7.96 -0.93
CA HIS A 257 -6.59 8.37 -1.47
C HIS A 257 -6.65 9.81 -2.00
N HIS A 258 -5.67 10.64 -1.67
CA HIS A 258 -5.64 12.08 -2.02
C HIS A 258 -5.76 12.35 -3.54
N LEU A 259 -5.38 11.39 -4.37
CA LEU A 259 -5.49 11.45 -5.82
C LEU A 259 -6.40 10.34 -6.38
N ALA A 260 -7.35 9.85 -5.59
CA ALA A 260 -8.27 8.79 -5.99
C ALA A 260 -9.71 9.15 -5.65
N GLY A 261 -10.64 8.64 -6.44
CA GLY A 261 -12.05 8.67 -6.11
C GLY A 261 -12.33 7.69 -4.97
N GLN A 262 -13.07 8.12 -3.96
CA GLN A 262 -13.50 7.26 -2.86
C GLN A 262 -14.98 6.95 -3.01
N VAL A 263 -15.32 5.66 -2.94
CA VAL A 263 -16.69 5.14 -2.94
C VAL A 263 -16.97 4.61 -1.53
N HIS A 264 -17.86 5.27 -0.81
CA HIS A 264 -18.28 4.88 0.53
C HIS A 264 -19.54 4.00 0.49
N ASP A 265 -20.45 4.29 -0.43
CA ASP A 265 -21.60 3.45 -0.76
C ASP A 265 -21.43 2.93 -2.20
N PRO A 266 -21.55 1.62 -2.45
CA PRO A 266 -21.47 1.05 -3.79
C PRO A 266 -22.35 1.75 -4.85
N GLN A 267 -23.47 2.35 -4.46
CA GLN A 267 -24.35 3.11 -5.35
C GLN A 267 -23.73 4.39 -5.90
N GLU A 268 -22.72 4.95 -5.23
CA GLU A 268 -22.01 6.16 -5.66
C GLU A 268 -21.02 5.89 -6.80
N PHE A 269 -20.72 4.63 -7.12
CA PHE A 269 -19.66 4.28 -8.05
C PHE A 269 -19.77 5.03 -9.38
N ALA A 270 -20.95 5.05 -10.02
CA ALA A 270 -21.11 5.70 -11.32
C ALA A 270 -20.77 7.19 -11.30
N THR A 271 -21.18 7.90 -10.24
CA THR A 271 -20.90 9.34 -10.05
C THR A 271 -19.41 9.58 -9.81
N VAL A 272 -18.80 8.79 -8.91
CA VAL A 272 -17.36 8.89 -8.62
C VAL A 272 -16.53 8.54 -9.86
N PHE A 273 -16.89 7.49 -10.58
CA PHE A 273 -16.24 7.08 -11.81
C PHE A 273 -16.28 8.17 -12.89
N GLY A 274 -17.46 8.76 -13.14
CA GLY A 274 -17.60 9.85 -14.10
C GLY A 274 -16.68 11.04 -13.77
N ARG A 275 -16.64 11.47 -12.52
CA ARG A 275 -15.77 12.55 -12.05
C ARG A 275 -14.27 12.21 -12.21
N GLU A 276 -13.87 11.00 -11.86
CA GLU A 276 -12.45 10.60 -11.91
C GLU A 276 -11.94 10.40 -13.34
N LEU A 277 -12.82 10.12 -14.32
CA LEU A 277 -12.41 10.05 -15.73
C LEU A 277 -11.95 11.40 -16.30
N GLU A 278 -12.34 12.50 -15.66
CA GLU A 278 -11.91 13.86 -16.05
C GLU A 278 -10.52 14.22 -15.49
N ARG A 279 -9.98 13.40 -14.58
CA ARG A 279 -8.65 13.61 -13.99
C ARG A 279 -7.55 13.15 -14.93
N ASP A 280 -6.68 14.05 -15.34
CA ASP A 280 -5.58 13.80 -16.29
C ASP A 280 -4.19 14.22 -15.76
N GLU A 281 -4.12 14.85 -14.60
CA GLU A 281 -2.88 15.43 -14.05
C GLU A 281 -2.66 15.13 -12.55
N GLY A 282 -1.50 15.54 -12.06
CA GLY A 282 -1.14 15.45 -10.64
C GLY A 282 -0.41 14.16 -10.22
N TYR A 283 -0.27 13.19 -11.12
CA TYR A 283 0.30 11.87 -10.80
C TYR A 283 1.78 11.94 -10.38
N GLU A 284 2.60 12.76 -11.07
CA GLU A 284 4.03 12.89 -10.79
C GLU A 284 4.28 13.46 -9.40
N GLN A 285 3.61 14.57 -9.10
CA GLN A 285 3.79 15.27 -7.84
C GLN A 285 3.26 14.44 -6.69
N PHE A 286 2.10 13.78 -6.88
CA PHE A 286 1.53 12.91 -5.86
C PHE A 286 2.44 11.72 -5.55
N LEU A 287 2.89 10.96 -6.56
CA LEU A 287 3.77 9.82 -6.35
C LEU A 287 5.10 10.23 -5.71
N ALA A 288 5.67 11.36 -6.12
CA ALA A 288 6.88 11.88 -5.53
C ALA A 288 6.66 12.34 -4.07
N TRP A 289 5.55 13.02 -3.77
CA TRP A 289 5.17 13.40 -2.41
C TRP A 289 5.00 12.16 -1.53
N TYR A 290 4.23 11.19 -1.99
CA TYR A 290 3.95 9.97 -1.24
C TYR A 290 5.24 9.20 -0.94
N PHE A 291 6.02 8.84 -1.95
CA PHE A 291 7.18 7.98 -1.79
C PHE A 291 8.44 8.70 -1.26
N LEU A 292 8.67 9.95 -1.62
CA LEU A 292 9.89 10.66 -1.20
C LEU A 292 9.73 11.46 0.09
N LYS A 293 8.50 11.94 0.41
CA LYS A 293 8.25 12.69 1.64
C LYS A 293 7.60 11.84 2.74
N LYS A 294 6.56 11.08 2.41
CA LYS A 294 5.78 10.34 3.41
C LYS A 294 6.34 8.95 3.71
N CYS A 295 7.01 8.32 2.76
CA CYS A 295 7.72 7.07 2.99
C CYS A 295 9.22 7.28 3.18
N LEU A 296 9.91 6.25 3.68
CA LEU A 296 11.36 6.14 3.80
C LEU A 296 11.93 5.43 2.57
N PRO A 297 12.57 6.12 1.61
CA PRO A 297 13.32 5.45 0.55
C PRO A 297 14.59 4.83 1.14
N LEU A 298 14.73 3.51 1.09
CA LEU A 298 15.83 2.79 1.75
C LEU A 298 17.23 3.11 1.18
N ASN A 299 17.30 3.63 -0.04
CA ASN A 299 18.55 4.04 -0.67
C ASN A 299 18.81 5.56 -0.57
N SER A 300 18.07 6.27 0.26
CA SER A 300 18.25 7.71 0.45
C SER A 300 19.49 7.99 1.31
N ALA A 301 20.33 8.92 0.88
CA ALA A 301 21.43 9.43 1.72
C ALA A 301 20.95 10.11 3.02
N ARG A 302 19.65 10.45 3.11
CA ARG A 302 19.04 11.04 4.30
C ARG A 302 18.24 10.03 5.12
N LEU A 303 18.36 8.72 4.85
CA LEU A 303 17.54 7.70 5.53
C LEU A 303 17.75 7.75 7.04
N GLU A 304 18.99 7.74 7.48
CA GLU A 304 19.34 7.80 8.90
C GLU A 304 18.79 9.05 9.58
N GLN A 305 19.01 10.23 8.99
CA GLN A 305 18.48 11.49 9.52
C GLN A 305 16.95 11.45 9.69
N ARG A 306 16.24 10.83 8.73
CA ARG A 306 14.78 10.72 8.78
C ARG A 306 14.31 9.74 9.83
N ILE A 307 15.03 8.63 10.03
CA ILE A 307 14.74 7.67 11.09
C ILE A 307 14.88 8.37 12.45
N TRP A 308 15.98 9.10 12.67
CA TRP A 308 16.19 9.85 13.91
C TRP A 308 15.13 10.92 14.14
N GLN A 309 14.66 11.60 13.08
CA GLN A 309 13.58 12.56 13.22
C GLN A 309 12.29 11.87 13.68
N ILE A 310 11.92 10.75 13.06
CA ILE A 310 10.71 9.98 13.44
C ILE A 310 10.82 9.47 14.89
N PHE A 311 11.99 8.99 15.30
CA PHE A 311 12.22 8.58 16.68
C PHE A 311 12.08 9.75 17.64
N SER A 312 12.67 10.90 17.31
CA SER A 312 12.56 12.12 18.12
C SER A 312 11.11 12.60 18.25
N ASP A 313 10.35 12.58 17.16
CA ASP A 313 8.92 12.94 17.15
C ASP A 313 8.07 11.98 17.99
N ALA A 314 8.51 10.73 18.11
CA ALA A 314 7.92 9.71 18.99
C ALA A 314 8.42 9.78 20.46
N GLY A 315 9.22 10.82 20.82
CA GLY A 315 9.74 10.98 22.17
C GLY A 315 11.05 10.24 22.45
N PHE A 316 11.73 9.75 21.41
CA PHE A 316 13.00 9.01 21.50
C PHE A 316 14.13 9.71 20.75
N PRO A 317 14.56 10.91 21.19
CA PRO A 317 15.73 11.55 20.61
C PRO A 317 16.99 10.69 20.84
N GLN A 318 18.02 10.87 20.02
CA GLN A 318 19.24 10.06 20.08
C GLN A 318 19.86 10.04 21.49
N SER A 319 19.79 11.17 22.23
CA SER A 319 20.28 11.27 23.61
C SER A 319 19.60 10.33 24.61
N ARG A 320 18.43 9.79 24.29
CA ARG A 320 17.72 8.84 25.18
C ARG A 320 18.33 7.43 25.13
N PHE A 321 19.08 7.12 24.09
CA PHE A 321 19.73 5.83 23.87
C PHE A 321 21.20 5.78 24.34
N MET A 322 21.80 6.95 24.67
CA MET A 322 23.19 7.10 25.10
C MET A 322 23.39 6.91 26.60
#